data_cb8bf0206200be0b9ccd39309b005b0e
#
_entry.id   cb8bf0206200be0b9ccd39309b005b0e
#
_cell.length_a   1.000
_cell.length_b   1.000
_cell.length_c   1.000
_cell.angle_alpha   90.00
_cell.angle_beta   90.00
_cell.angle_gamma   90.00
#
_symmetry.space_group_name_H-M   'P 1'
#
loop_
_entity.id
_entity.type
_entity.pdbx_description
1 polymer ?
#
loop_
_entity_poly.entity_id
_entity_poly.type
_entity_poly.pdbx_seq_one_letter_code
_entity_poly.pdbx_strand_id
1 'polypeptide(L)'
;MISIKEREKAVSLIETACRTGARQNKACILLGITERTLQRWKNTPDQSIKKDQRQYSKSTPANKLLPEEKQEIIRICNSEEYMNLPPSQIVPALADQGIFIASESSFYRVLHENCQQQHRGKSKIRSRNKPKGFTAADPNQVWTWDITYLPSSIKGIFFYLYMITDIYSRKVVGWEVHAKQSDDLASNLVKRACLSEGVSGENIVLHSDNGSPMKGATMLATLQDLGVIPSFSRPSVSNDNPYSESLFKTLKYTPVYPSKPFDTIDIAREWVLRFVHWYNFHHHHSGIKFVTPHARHIGRDKEILKNREKVYREAKRRNPARWSGNIRNWDLIKTVDLNPAKEKTVNEKKAA
;
A
#
# COMPACT_ATOMS: atom_id res chain seq x y z
N MET A 1 31.47 -16.88 3.96
CA MET A 1 32.71 -16.34 3.30
C MET A 1 33.87 -17.12 3.86
N ILE A 2 34.74 -17.74 3.03
CA ILE A 2 35.86 -18.58 3.50
C ILE A 2 36.98 -17.67 3.99
N SER A 3 37.43 -17.84 5.24
CA SER A 3 38.50 -17.05 5.86
C SER A 3 39.87 -17.31 5.20
N ILE A 4 40.83 -16.40 5.37
CA ILE A 4 42.18 -16.55 4.82
C ILE A 4 42.83 -17.84 5.35
N LYS A 5 42.73 -18.11 6.65
CA LYS A 5 43.26 -19.32 7.29
C LYS A 5 42.64 -20.61 6.70
N GLU A 6 41.35 -20.60 6.39
CA GLU A 6 40.67 -21.75 5.78
C GLU A 6 41.13 -21.96 4.32
N ARG A 7 41.41 -20.88 3.56
CA ARG A 7 41.97 -20.97 2.22
C ARG A 7 43.39 -21.57 2.23
N GLU A 8 44.24 -21.09 3.12
CA GLU A 8 45.59 -21.60 3.29
C GLU A 8 45.59 -23.09 3.68
N LYS A 9 44.74 -23.47 4.61
CA LYS A 9 44.55 -24.87 5.02
C LYS A 9 44.02 -25.73 3.84
N ALA A 10 43.08 -25.25 3.07
CA ALA A 10 42.57 -25.97 1.91
C ALA A 10 43.63 -26.15 0.83
N VAL A 11 44.44 -25.12 0.53
CA VAL A 11 45.56 -25.21 -0.42
C VAL A 11 46.59 -26.25 0.08
N SER A 12 47.01 -26.20 1.32
CA SER A 12 47.97 -27.15 1.92
C SER A 12 47.44 -28.61 1.88
N LEU A 13 46.19 -28.84 2.19
CA LEU A 13 45.56 -30.18 2.13
C LEU A 13 45.55 -30.74 0.70
N ILE A 14 45.22 -29.92 -0.28
CA ILE A 14 45.22 -30.34 -1.70
C ILE A 14 46.65 -30.65 -2.16
N GLU A 15 47.64 -29.84 -1.78
CA GLU A 15 49.02 -30.08 -2.11
C GLU A 15 49.55 -31.37 -1.50
N THR A 16 49.24 -31.63 -0.25
CA THR A 16 49.59 -32.88 0.42
C THR A 16 48.97 -34.08 -0.29
N ALA A 17 47.65 -34.00 -0.61
CA ALA A 17 46.97 -35.06 -1.32
C ALA A 17 47.57 -35.31 -2.71
N CYS A 18 47.96 -34.23 -3.47
CA CYS A 18 48.60 -34.37 -4.74
C CYS A 18 49.99 -35.01 -4.65
N ARG A 19 50.79 -34.71 -3.64
CA ARG A 19 52.09 -35.33 -3.38
C ARG A 19 51.98 -36.83 -3.07
N THR A 20 50.83 -37.27 -2.48
CA THR A 20 50.57 -38.69 -2.21
C THR A 20 49.89 -39.42 -3.38
N GLY A 21 49.79 -38.79 -4.57
CA GLY A 21 49.31 -39.40 -5.81
C GLY A 21 47.83 -39.12 -6.14
N ALA A 22 47.14 -38.27 -5.41
CA ALA A 22 45.77 -37.89 -5.76
C ALA A 22 45.72 -36.91 -6.93
N ARG A 23 44.76 -37.05 -7.83
CA ARG A 23 44.51 -36.08 -8.91
C ARG A 23 43.95 -34.78 -8.33
N GLN A 24 44.52 -33.63 -8.69
CA GLN A 24 44.15 -32.32 -8.18
C GLN A 24 42.65 -32.02 -8.34
N ASN A 25 42.05 -32.41 -9.47
CA ASN A 25 40.59 -32.23 -9.68
C ASN A 25 39.80 -32.97 -8.60
N LYS A 26 40.09 -34.24 -8.32
CA LYS A 26 39.37 -35.02 -7.30
C LYS A 26 39.55 -34.43 -5.90
N ALA A 27 40.74 -33.95 -5.55
CA ALA A 27 41.01 -33.30 -4.27
C ALA A 27 40.22 -31.94 -4.16
N CYS A 28 40.12 -31.17 -5.22
CA CYS A 28 39.31 -29.96 -5.26
C CYS A 28 37.81 -30.24 -5.08
N ILE A 29 37.28 -31.29 -5.75
CA ILE A 29 35.87 -31.70 -5.62
C ILE A 29 35.53 -32.10 -4.19
N LEU A 30 36.39 -32.85 -3.51
CA LEU A 30 36.20 -33.24 -2.11
C LEU A 30 36.08 -32.05 -1.16
N LEU A 31 36.78 -30.97 -1.44
CA LEU A 31 36.75 -29.73 -0.65
C LEU A 31 35.68 -28.73 -1.16
N GLY A 32 34.87 -29.11 -2.14
CA GLY A 32 33.80 -28.26 -2.68
C GLY A 32 34.28 -27.01 -3.42
N ILE A 33 35.50 -27.04 -3.99
CA ILE A 33 36.08 -25.93 -4.76
C ILE A 33 36.44 -26.36 -6.18
N THR A 34 36.54 -25.39 -7.09
CA THR A 34 37.00 -25.66 -8.46
C THR A 34 38.51 -25.49 -8.58
N GLU A 35 39.15 -26.20 -9.55
CA GLU A 35 40.57 -26.03 -9.84
C GLU A 35 40.95 -24.56 -10.17
N ARG A 36 40.07 -23.83 -10.84
CA ARG A 36 40.24 -22.40 -11.11
C ARG A 36 40.27 -21.57 -9.80
N THR A 37 39.51 -21.96 -8.80
CA THR A 37 39.55 -21.31 -7.48
C THR A 37 40.87 -21.59 -6.78
N LEU A 38 41.35 -22.83 -6.84
CA LEU A 38 42.66 -23.21 -6.28
C LEU A 38 43.80 -22.45 -6.96
N GLN A 39 43.84 -22.41 -8.31
CA GLN A 39 44.83 -21.65 -9.06
C GLN A 39 44.85 -20.18 -8.68
N ARG A 40 43.67 -19.56 -8.56
CA ARG A 40 43.56 -18.16 -8.15
C ARG A 40 44.10 -17.94 -6.73
N TRP A 41 43.91 -18.87 -5.81
CA TRP A 41 44.44 -18.78 -4.46
C TRP A 41 45.96 -18.98 -4.41
N LYS A 42 46.54 -19.81 -5.31
CA LYS A 42 47.98 -20.04 -5.44
C LYS A 42 48.71 -18.89 -6.13
N ASN A 43 48.13 -18.32 -7.17
CA ASN A 43 48.78 -17.31 -7.99
C ASN A 43 48.70 -15.88 -7.42
N THR A 44 48.24 -15.71 -6.19
CA THR A 44 48.20 -14.41 -5.53
C THR A 44 49.51 -14.17 -4.74
N PRO A 45 50.44 -13.32 -5.25
CA PRO A 45 51.81 -13.26 -4.75
C PRO A 45 52.02 -12.56 -3.42
N ASP A 46 51.01 -11.84 -2.91
CA ASP A 46 51.17 -10.99 -1.75
C ASP A 46 50.13 -11.31 -0.65
N GLN A 47 50.59 -11.44 0.60
CA GLN A 47 49.74 -11.71 1.74
C GLN A 47 48.69 -10.63 2.01
N SER A 48 48.95 -9.40 1.53
CA SER A 48 47.98 -8.27 1.62
C SER A 48 46.81 -8.42 0.67
N ILE A 49 46.97 -9.20 -0.42
CA ILE A 49 45.94 -9.36 -1.51
C ILE A 49 45.09 -10.62 -1.28
N LYS A 50 45.40 -11.47 -0.30
CA LYS A 50 44.55 -12.62 0.08
C LYS A 50 43.21 -12.20 0.70
N LYS A 51 43.03 -10.93 1.03
CA LYS A 51 41.75 -10.36 1.47
C LYS A 51 40.79 -10.26 0.29
N ASP A 52 39.52 -10.53 0.54
CA ASP A 52 38.48 -10.42 -0.48
C ASP A 52 38.40 -8.99 -1.01
N GLN A 53 38.91 -8.76 -2.23
CA GLN A 53 38.96 -7.43 -2.86
C GLN A 53 37.57 -6.78 -3.03
N ARG A 54 36.48 -7.57 -2.96
CA ARG A 54 35.11 -7.02 -2.99
C ARG A 54 34.84 -6.09 -1.81
N GLN A 55 35.50 -6.29 -0.66
CA GLN A 55 35.38 -5.41 0.52
C GLN A 55 36.11 -4.07 0.34
N TYR A 56 37.02 -3.98 -0.63
CA TYR A 56 37.84 -2.79 -0.89
C TYR A 56 37.52 -2.11 -2.23
N SER A 57 36.50 -2.63 -2.93
CA SER A 57 36.06 -1.98 -4.17
C SER A 57 35.46 -0.61 -3.84
N LYS A 58 36.18 0.45 -4.17
CA LYS A 58 35.76 1.86 -4.02
C LYS A 58 34.89 2.34 -5.18
N SER A 59 34.50 1.45 -6.12
CA SER A 59 33.66 1.88 -7.24
C SER A 59 32.28 2.24 -6.72
N THR A 60 31.93 3.50 -6.83
CA THR A 60 30.58 3.98 -6.55
C THR A 60 29.68 3.55 -7.71
N PRO A 61 28.61 2.76 -7.47
CA PRO A 61 27.68 2.40 -8.54
C PRO A 61 27.08 3.64 -9.20
N ALA A 62 26.91 3.61 -10.51
CA ALA A 62 26.37 4.75 -11.28
C ALA A 62 24.94 5.16 -10.87
N ASN A 63 24.20 4.25 -10.22
CA ASN A 63 22.85 4.48 -9.73
C ASN A 63 22.78 4.91 -8.25
N LYS A 64 23.93 5.18 -7.61
CA LYS A 64 23.95 5.63 -6.22
C LYS A 64 23.50 7.08 -6.13
N LEU A 65 22.60 7.36 -5.17
CA LEU A 65 22.19 8.73 -4.88
C LEU A 65 23.36 9.57 -4.37
N LEU A 66 23.43 10.81 -4.82
CA LEU A 66 24.38 11.80 -4.33
C LEU A 66 24.03 12.20 -2.87
N PRO A 67 25.03 12.67 -2.09
CA PRO A 67 24.77 13.16 -0.73
C PRO A 67 23.70 14.25 -0.68
N GLU A 68 23.73 15.17 -1.65
CA GLU A 68 22.79 16.28 -1.77
C GLU A 68 21.36 15.78 -2.01
N GLU A 69 21.18 14.76 -2.86
CA GLU A 69 19.88 14.16 -3.13
C GLU A 69 19.32 13.44 -1.87
N LYS A 70 20.19 12.82 -1.08
CA LYS A 70 19.78 12.21 0.20
C LYS A 70 19.33 13.25 1.22
N GLN A 71 20.04 14.38 1.31
CA GLN A 71 19.66 15.48 2.18
C GLN A 71 18.32 16.10 1.76
N GLU A 72 18.12 16.27 0.46
CA GLU A 72 16.86 16.79 -0.08
C GLU A 72 15.68 15.84 0.22
N ILE A 73 15.86 14.53 0.11
CA ILE A 73 14.85 13.54 0.51
C ILE A 73 14.48 13.70 1.99
N ILE A 74 15.48 13.85 2.88
CA ILE A 74 15.24 14.03 4.32
C ILE A 74 14.50 15.35 4.57
N ARG A 75 14.91 16.43 3.92
CA ARG A 75 14.28 17.75 4.05
C ARG A 75 12.80 17.70 3.67
N ILE A 76 12.50 17.09 2.52
CA ILE A 76 11.12 16.94 2.03
C ILE A 76 10.29 16.07 2.99
N CYS A 77 10.79 14.89 3.38
CA CYS A 77 10.06 14.01 4.28
C CYS A 77 9.76 14.61 5.68
N ASN A 78 10.57 15.58 6.12
CA ASN A 78 10.40 16.26 7.41
C ASN A 78 9.71 17.62 7.29
N SER A 79 9.28 18.05 6.09
CA SER A 79 8.51 19.29 5.93
C SER A 79 7.10 19.15 6.52
N GLU A 80 6.48 20.23 6.90
CA GLU A 80 5.10 20.26 7.46
C GLU A 80 4.09 19.58 6.52
N GLU A 81 4.27 19.75 5.22
CA GLU A 81 3.40 19.18 4.18
C GLU A 81 3.48 17.64 4.12
N TYR A 82 4.70 17.09 4.26
CA TYR A 82 4.96 15.67 3.99
C TYR A 82 5.29 14.82 5.21
N MET A 83 5.54 15.42 6.38
CA MET A 83 5.99 14.70 7.59
C MET A 83 5.07 13.56 8.06
N ASN A 84 3.78 13.65 7.72
CA ASN A 84 2.78 12.65 8.08
C ASN A 84 2.48 11.66 6.95
N LEU A 85 3.15 11.76 5.80
CA LEU A 85 2.92 10.93 4.64
C LEU A 85 4.03 9.89 4.47
N PRO A 86 3.70 8.65 4.03
CA PRO A 86 4.72 7.68 3.67
C PRO A 86 5.34 8.02 2.30
N PRO A 87 6.58 7.60 2.03
CA PRO A 87 7.24 7.79 0.73
C PRO A 87 6.40 7.38 -0.48
N SER A 88 5.57 6.35 -0.33
CA SER A 88 4.65 5.90 -1.40
C SER A 88 3.59 6.93 -1.79
N GLN A 89 3.31 7.90 -0.95
CA GLN A 89 2.43 9.05 -1.24
C GLN A 89 3.23 10.29 -1.60
N ILE A 90 4.38 10.51 -0.97
CA ILE A 90 5.24 11.68 -1.22
C ILE A 90 5.75 11.68 -2.66
N VAL A 91 6.32 10.55 -3.12
CA VAL A 91 6.94 10.49 -4.46
C VAL A 91 5.93 10.76 -5.59
N PRO A 92 4.70 10.19 -5.58
CA PRO A 92 3.68 10.58 -6.54
C PRO A 92 3.25 12.05 -6.44
N ALA A 93 3.14 12.60 -5.21
CA ALA A 93 2.77 14.00 -5.03
C ALA A 93 3.84 14.96 -5.60
N LEU A 94 5.12 14.65 -5.42
CA LEU A 94 6.22 15.38 -6.06
C LEU A 94 6.17 15.26 -7.59
N ALA A 95 5.82 14.09 -8.11
CA ALA A 95 5.67 13.90 -9.55
C ALA A 95 4.54 14.72 -10.15
N ASP A 96 3.46 14.98 -9.40
CA ASP A 96 2.39 15.89 -9.81
C ASP A 96 2.87 17.34 -9.95
N GLN A 97 3.89 17.72 -9.16
CA GLN A 97 4.56 19.02 -9.23
C GLN A 97 5.70 19.03 -10.28
N GLY A 98 5.90 17.95 -11.05
CA GLY A 98 6.98 17.83 -12.03
C GLY A 98 8.34 17.48 -11.43
N ILE A 99 8.41 17.14 -10.14
CA ILE A 99 9.66 16.83 -9.43
C ILE A 99 9.82 15.32 -9.31
N PHE A 100 11.03 14.82 -9.68
CA PHE A 100 11.42 13.44 -9.45
C PHE A 100 12.88 13.39 -8.96
N ILE A 101 13.08 12.95 -7.72
CA ILE A 101 14.41 12.80 -7.10
C ILE A 101 14.86 11.34 -7.18
N ALA A 102 14.03 10.43 -6.66
CA ALA A 102 14.31 9.01 -6.62
C ALA A 102 13.03 8.18 -6.50
N SER A 103 13.15 6.85 -6.65
CA SER A 103 12.02 5.93 -6.43
C SER A 103 11.62 5.87 -4.95
N GLU A 104 10.40 5.42 -4.67
CA GLU A 104 9.88 5.21 -3.30
C GLU A 104 10.81 4.30 -2.48
N SER A 105 11.35 3.25 -3.10
CA SER A 105 12.30 2.34 -2.44
C SER A 105 13.59 3.04 -2.00
N SER A 106 14.02 4.07 -2.74
CA SER A 106 15.18 4.88 -2.37
C SER A 106 14.87 5.82 -1.22
N PHE A 107 13.69 6.44 -1.20
CA PHE A 107 13.19 7.22 -0.07
C PHE A 107 13.15 6.37 1.19
N TYR A 108 12.56 5.17 1.15
CA TYR A 108 12.53 4.26 2.30
C TYR A 108 13.93 3.89 2.78
N ARG A 109 14.90 3.64 1.89
CA ARG A 109 16.29 3.34 2.30
C ARG A 109 16.94 4.52 3.00
N VAL A 110 16.78 5.74 2.46
CA VAL A 110 17.34 6.94 3.08
C VAL A 110 16.73 7.20 4.46
N LEU A 111 15.42 7.05 4.62
CA LEU A 111 14.76 7.17 5.92
C LEU A 111 15.21 6.08 6.90
N HIS A 112 15.39 4.84 6.43
CA HIS A 112 15.91 3.75 7.26
C HIS A 112 17.36 4.00 7.70
N GLU A 113 18.24 4.49 6.81
CA GLU A 113 19.62 4.90 7.14
C GLU A 113 19.65 5.96 8.25
N ASN A 114 18.61 6.80 8.34
CA ASN A 114 18.47 7.88 9.33
C ASN A 114 17.57 7.51 10.52
N CYS A 115 17.25 6.24 10.73
CA CYS A 115 16.38 5.76 11.80
C CYS A 115 14.99 6.40 11.86
N GLN A 116 14.47 6.91 10.72
CA GLN A 116 13.16 7.56 10.60
C GLN A 116 12.05 6.61 10.11
N GLN A 117 12.33 5.31 10.03
CA GLN A 117 11.36 4.31 9.60
C GLN A 117 11.15 3.27 10.69
N GLN A 118 9.90 3.08 11.12
CA GLN A 118 9.53 2.02 12.04
C GLN A 118 8.83 0.88 11.28
N HIS A 119 9.20 -0.37 11.58
CA HIS A 119 8.63 -1.55 10.96
C HIS A 119 7.25 -1.86 11.53
N ARG A 120 6.23 -1.98 10.66
CA ARG A 120 4.91 -2.51 11.05
C ARG A 120 4.92 -4.05 10.96
N GLY A 121 4.41 -4.73 12.00
CA GLY A 121 4.30 -6.18 12.01
C GLY A 121 3.48 -6.74 10.83
N LYS A 122 3.77 -7.98 10.43
CA LYS A 122 3.05 -8.67 9.34
C LYS A 122 1.58 -8.90 9.69
N SER A 123 0.67 -8.58 8.77
CA SER A 123 -0.75 -8.93 8.92
C SER A 123 -0.95 -10.45 8.71
N LYS A 124 -1.85 -11.06 9.50
CA LYS A 124 -2.19 -12.49 9.36
C LYS A 124 -2.93 -12.74 8.04
N ILE A 125 -2.50 -13.78 7.31
CA ILE A 125 -3.17 -14.26 6.09
C ILE A 125 -4.46 -14.98 6.50
N ARG A 126 -5.61 -14.54 5.99
CA ARG A 126 -6.91 -15.18 6.20
C ARG A 126 -7.39 -15.78 4.87
N SER A 127 -7.70 -17.11 4.88
CA SER A 127 -8.25 -17.78 3.71
C SER A 127 -9.72 -18.15 3.95
N ARG A 128 -10.65 -17.59 3.17
CA ARG A 128 -12.06 -18.03 3.06
C ARG A 128 -12.63 -17.61 1.71
N ASN A 129 -13.55 -18.43 1.17
CA ASN A 129 -14.22 -18.11 -0.10
C ASN A 129 -15.10 -16.86 0.06
N LYS A 130 -14.92 -15.90 -0.83
CA LYS A 130 -15.70 -14.65 -0.83
C LYS A 130 -17.07 -14.85 -1.49
N PRO A 131 -18.12 -14.09 -1.12
CA PRO A 131 -19.43 -14.12 -1.79
C PRO A 131 -19.31 -13.61 -3.23
N LYS A 132 -20.36 -13.84 -4.03
CA LYS A 132 -20.50 -13.24 -5.36
C LYS A 132 -20.39 -11.73 -5.26
N GLY A 133 -19.53 -11.14 -6.06
CA GLY A 133 -19.17 -9.74 -5.96
C GLY A 133 -19.91 -8.83 -6.94
N PHE A 134 -19.67 -7.53 -6.78
CA PHE A 134 -20.11 -6.48 -7.69
C PHE A 134 -18.88 -5.76 -8.25
N THR A 135 -18.99 -5.32 -9.51
CA THR A 135 -17.92 -4.59 -10.20
C THR A 135 -18.39 -3.18 -10.48
N ALA A 136 -17.59 -2.19 -10.13
CA ALA A 136 -17.79 -0.79 -10.49
C ALA A 136 -16.79 -0.39 -11.58
N ALA A 137 -17.28 0.17 -12.67
CA ALA A 137 -16.50 0.73 -13.79
C ALA A 137 -16.47 2.26 -13.77
N ASP A 138 -17.42 2.88 -13.07
CA ASP A 138 -17.57 4.32 -12.93
C ASP A 138 -17.97 4.71 -11.50
N PRO A 139 -17.85 5.99 -11.11
CA PRO A 139 -18.38 6.49 -9.85
C PRO A 139 -19.88 6.23 -9.70
N ASN A 140 -20.32 6.12 -8.46
CA ASN A 140 -21.73 5.98 -8.08
C ASN A 140 -22.44 4.72 -8.62
N GLN A 141 -21.69 3.65 -8.90
CA GLN A 141 -22.26 2.33 -9.23
C GLN A 141 -22.36 1.41 -8.02
N VAL A 142 -21.34 1.40 -7.18
CA VAL A 142 -21.31 0.57 -5.97
C VAL A 142 -20.78 1.38 -4.80
N TRP A 143 -21.60 1.52 -3.79
CA TRP A 143 -21.24 2.13 -2.52
C TRP A 143 -21.09 1.08 -1.45
N THR A 144 -20.19 1.30 -0.51
CA THR A 144 -20.12 0.54 0.74
C THR A 144 -20.36 1.49 1.91
N TRP A 145 -21.04 0.99 2.95
CA TRP A 145 -21.22 1.78 4.13
C TRP A 145 -21.08 0.95 5.40
N ASP A 146 -20.74 1.60 6.48
CA ASP A 146 -20.58 0.98 7.77
C ASP A 146 -20.60 2.05 8.89
N ILE A 147 -20.71 1.60 10.14
CA ILE A 147 -20.72 2.43 11.33
C ILE A 147 -19.48 2.12 12.17
N THR A 148 -18.75 3.15 12.56
CA THR A 148 -17.66 2.99 13.52
C THR A 148 -17.86 3.83 14.77
N TYR A 149 -17.21 3.41 15.86
CA TYR A 149 -17.32 4.05 17.17
C TYR A 149 -16.21 5.09 17.33
N LEU A 150 -16.59 6.28 17.79
CA LEU A 150 -15.70 7.35 18.25
C LEU A 150 -15.81 7.45 19.77
N PRO A 151 -14.72 7.31 20.54
CA PRO A 151 -14.79 7.31 21.99
C PRO A 151 -15.19 8.69 22.52
N SER A 152 -16.16 8.72 23.43
CA SER A 152 -16.48 9.91 24.23
C SER A 152 -15.59 9.99 25.47
N SER A 153 -15.45 11.18 26.06
CA SER A 153 -14.75 11.38 27.33
C SER A 153 -15.38 10.62 28.51
N ILE A 154 -16.63 10.21 28.38
CA ILE A 154 -17.32 9.38 29.38
C ILE A 154 -17.08 7.90 29.04
N LYS A 155 -16.46 7.15 29.94
CA LYS A 155 -16.13 5.73 29.74
C LYS A 155 -17.38 4.91 29.44
N GLY A 156 -17.35 4.13 28.36
CA GLY A 156 -18.46 3.28 27.91
C GLY A 156 -19.47 4.00 27.02
N ILE A 157 -19.38 5.31 26.83
CA ILE A 157 -20.19 6.07 25.88
C ILE A 157 -19.38 6.31 24.60
N PHE A 158 -20.05 6.16 23.46
CA PHE A 158 -19.46 6.36 22.13
C PHE A 158 -20.38 7.21 21.27
N PHE A 159 -19.79 7.98 20.36
CA PHE A 159 -20.49 8.54 19.22
C PHE A 159 -20.37 7.57 18.04
N TYR A 160 -21.37 7.53 17.21
CA TYR A 160 -21.48 6.61 16.08
C TYR A 160 -21.28 7.36 14.78
N LEU A 161 -20.16 7.05 14.09
CA LEU A 161 -19.84 7.63 12.80
C LEU A 161 -20.32 6.70 11.70
N TYR A 162 -21.30 7.15 10.95
CA TYR A 162 -21.81 6.54 9.73
C TYR A 162 -21.03 7.05 8.55
N MET A 163 -20.56 6.19 7.67
CA MET A 163 -19.84 6.58 6.45
C MET A 163 -20.28 5.76 5.26
N ILE A 164 -20.52 6.44 4.13
CA ILE A 164 -20.77 5.85 2.81
C ILE A 164 -19.59 6.19 1.91
N THR A 165 -19.04 5.18 1.25
CA THR A 165 -17.87 5.30 0.37
C THR A 165 -18.17 4.72 -1.00
N ASP A 166 -17.88 5.45 -2.06
CA ASP A 166 -17.88 4.93 -3.42
C ASP A 166 -16.63 4.03 -3.62
N ILE A 167 -16.83 2.77 -4.03
CA ILE A 167 -15.72 1.83 -4.16
C ILE A 167 -14.82 2.14 -5.36
N TYR A 168 -15.36 2.74 -6.43
CA TYR A 168 -14.58 3.06 -7.62
C TYR A 168 -13.58 4.18 -7.36
N SER A 169 -14.06 5.29 -6.82
CA SER A 169 -13.24 6.47 -6.56
C SER A 169 -12.60 6.51 -5.17
N ARG A 170 -13.11 5.72 -4.22
CA ARG A 170 -12.77 5.80 -2.79
C ARG A 170 -13.30 7.05 -2.08
N LYS A 171 -14.06 7.91 -2.76
CA LYS A 171 -14.62 9.12 -2.18
C LYS A 171 -15.64 8.78 -1.10
N VAL A 172 -15.54 9.46 0.04
CA VAL A 172 -16.61 9.47 1.04
C VAL A 172 -17.71 10.36 0.49
N VAL A 173 -18.84 9.75 0.12
CA VAL A 173 -20.01 10.41 -0.49
C VAL A 173 -21.07 10.82 0.54
N GLY A 174 -21.03 10.22 1.73
CA GLY A 174 -21.90 10.58 2.84
C GLY A 174 -21.26 10.22 4.19
N TRP A 175 -21.48 11.07 5.19
CA TRP A 175 -21.07 10.79 6.57
C TRP A 175 -21.90 11.58 7.57
N GLU A 176 -22.09 11.02 8.76
CA GLU A 176 -22.75 11.66 9.90
C GLU A 176 -22.25 11.09 11.22
N VAL A 177 -22.28 11.93 12.27
CA VAL A 177 -21.98 11.51 13.63
C VAL A 177 -23.21 11.68 14.51
N HIS A 178 -23.60 10.60 15.21
CA HIS A 178 -24.77 10.55 16.05
C HIS A 178 -24.47 10.00 17.45
N ALA A 179 -25.33 10.31 18.42
CA ALA A 179 -25.26 9.77 19.78
C ALA A 179 -25.84 8.35 19.92
N LYS A 180 -26.59 7.88 18.91
CA LYS A 180 -27.22 6.55 18.89
C LYS A 180 -27.20 5.94 17.51
N GLN A 181 -27.38 4.63 17.42
CA GLN A 181 -27.63 3.94 16.16
C GLN A 181 -29.13 3.86 15.88
N SER A 182 -29.52 4.10 14.62
CA SER A 182 -30.90 4.01 14.15
C SER A 182 -30.93 3.80 12.64
N ASP A 183 -31.90 3.03 12.15
CA ASP A 183 -32.21 2.86 10.74
C ASP A 183 -32.77 4.12 10.09
N ASP A 184 -33.50 4.96 10.85
CA ASP A 184 -33.96 6.29 10.37
C ASP A 184 -32.78 7.20 10.05
N LEU A 185 -31.75 7.21 10.92
CA LEU A 185 -30.55 8.02 10.69
C LEU A 185 -29.77 7.50 9.48
N ALA A 186 -29.63 6.18 9.33
CA ALA A 186 -29.04 5.56 8.16
C ALA A 186 -29.79 5.91 6.88
N SER A 187 -31.11 5.81 6.90
CA SER A 187 -31.99 6.15 5.76
C SER A 187 -31.83 7.60 5.31
N ASN A 188 -31.81 8.54 6.27
CA ASN A 188 -31.63 9.95 6.00
C ASN A 188 -30.24 10.25 5.41
N LEU A 189 -29.21 9.56 5.88
CA LEU A 189 -27.85 9.67 5.33
C LEU A 189 -27.81 9.22 3.88
N VAL A 190 -28.42 8.07 3.54
CA VAL A 190 -28.46 7.57 2.15
C VAL A 190 -29.23 8.53 1.24
N LYS A 191 -30.40 9.04 1.66
CA LYS A 191 -31.17 10.04 0.93
C LYS A 191 -30.31 11.28 0.59
N ARG A 192 -29.59 11.79 1.59
CA ARG A 192 -28.71 12.95 1.41
C ARG A 192 -27.50 12.64 0.52
N ALA A 193 -26.92 11.45 0.63
CA ALA A 193 -25.82 11.04 -0.24
C ALA A 193 -26.29 10.95 -1.71
N CYS A 194 -27.43 10.34 -1.99
CA CYS A 194 -28.00 10.29 -3.34
C CYS A 194 -28.26 11.70 -3.88
N LEU A 195 -28.84 12.58 -3.06
CA LEU A 195 -29.12 13.96 -3.47
C LEU A 195 -27.82 14.75 -3.74
N SER A 196 -26.81 14.64 -2.86
CA SER A 196 -25.56 15.39 -3.01
C SER A 196 -24.72 14.91 -4.20
N GLU A 197 -24.80 13.63 -4.56
CA GLU A 197 -24.12 13.07 -5.72
C GLU A 197 -24.95 13.24 -7.03
N GLY A 198 -26.17 13.77 -6.94
CA GLY A 198 -27.04 13.98 -8.11
C GLY A 198 -27.47 12.68 -8.77
N VAL A 199 -27.60 11.59 -7.99
CA VAL A 199 -27.96 10.27 -8.52
C VAL A 199 -29.40 9.92 -8.16
N SER A 200 -30.16 9.41 -9.13
CA SER A 200 -31.54 8.98 -8.97
C SER A 200 -31.72 7.61 -8.32
N GLY A 201 -30.62 7.00 -7.84
CA GLY A 201 -30.62 5.68 -7.19
C GLY A 201 -30.71 4.49 -8.13
N GLU A 202 -31.19 4.65 -9.35
CA GLU A 202 -31.26 3.56 -10.30
C GLU A 202 -29.87 2.98 -10.60
N ASN A 203 -29.73 1.68 -10.33
CA ASN A 203 -28.52 0.89 -10.51
C ASN A 203 -27.39 1.11 -9.49
N ILE A 204 -27.60 1.85 -8.40
CA ILE A 204 -26.62 1.89 -7.32
C ILE A 204 -26.77 0.64 -6.44
N VAL A 205 -25.66 -0.04 -6.19
CA VAL A 205 -25.58 -1.10 -5.18
C VAL A 205 -25.05 -0.49 -3.89
N LEU A 206 -25.79 -0.61 -2.79
CA LEU A 206 -25.32 -0.24 -1.46
C LEU A 206 -24.99 -1.49 -0.65
N HIS A 207 -23.70 -1.74 -0.43
CA HIS A 207 -23.22 -2.88 0.32
C HIS A 207 -22.93 -2.52 1.78
N SER A 208 -23.35 -3.38 2.71
CA SER A 208 -23.13 -3.19 4.14
C SER A 208 -22.92 -4.52 4.87
N ASP A 209 -22.53 -4.43 6.13
CA ASP A 209 -22.58 -5.54 7.05
C ASP A 209 -24.03 -5.91 7.44
N ASN A 210 -24.19 -6.96 8.27
CA ASN A 210 -25.49 -7.44 8.72
C ASN A 210 -25.97 -6.74 10.00
N GLY A 211 -25.52 -5.52 10.29
CA GLY A 211 -25.93 -4.75 11.47
C GLY A 211 -27.44 -4.42 11.49
N SER A 212 -28.00 -4.20 12.68
CA SER A 212 -29.41 -3.85 12.85
C SER A 212 -29.83 -2.61 12.06
N PRO A 213 -29.08 -1.48 12.05
CA PRO A 213 -29.43 -0.30 11.25
C PRO A 213 -29.41 -0.56 9.74
N MET A 214 -28.64 -1.58 9.29
CA MET A 214 -28.51 -1.91 7.88
C MET A 214 -29.71 -2.67 7.32
N LYS A 215 -30.42 -3.40 8.18
CA LYS A 215 -31.55 -4.28 7.83
C LYS A 215 -32.87 -3.80 8.41
N GLY A 216 -32.92 -2.64 9.04
CA GLY A 216 -34.12 -2.05 9.55
C GLY A 216 -35.18 -1.84 8.46
N ALA A 217 -36.45 -1.97 8.82
CA ALA A 217 -37.55 -1.85 7.86
C ALA A 217 -37.57 -0.48 7.17
N THR A 218 -37.31 0.60 7.91
CA THR A 218 -37.22 1.97 7.41
C THR A 218 -36.11 2.10 6.37
N MET A 219 -34.95 1.49 6.67
CA MET A 219 -33.80 1.50 5.73
C MET A 219 -34.13 0.78 4.43
N LEU A 220 -34.69 -0.44 4.52
CA LEU A 220 -35.03 -1.23 3.33
C LEU A 220 -36.13 -0.56 2.48
N ALA A 221 -37.16 0.03 3.10
CA ALA A 221 -38.17 0.81 2.40
C ALA A 221 -37.55 2.02 1.69
N THR A 222 -36.66 2.75 2.37
CA THR A 222 -35.96 3.88 1.77
C THR A 222 -35.09 3.48 0.57
N LEU A 223 -34.38 2.36 0.64
CA LEU A 223 -33.58 1.88 -0.50
C LEU A 223 -34.48 1.50 -1.68
N GLN A 224 -35.62 0.88 -1.42
CA GLN A 224 -36.60 0.56 -2.45
C GLN A 224 -37.16 1.83 -3.12
N ASP A 225 -37.55 2.83 -2.32
CA ASP A 225 -38.07 4.12 -2.82
C ASP A 225 -37.04 4.87 -3.67
N LEU A 226 -35.76 4.77 -3.31
CA LEU A 226 -34.67 5.39 -4.07
C LEU A 226 -34.20 4.55 -5.26
N GLY A 227 -34.67 3.32 -5.45
CA GLY A 227 -34.16 2.39 -6.48
C GLY A 227 -32.76 1.85 -6.20
N VAL A 228 -32.26 1.97 -4.97
CA VAL A 228 -30.94 1.47 -4.55
C VAL A 228 -31.02 -0.01 -4.23
N ILE A 229 -30.12 -0.80 -4.81
CA ILE A 229 -30.05 -2.26 -4.62
C ILE A 229 -29.30 -2.58 -3.33
N PRO A 230 -29.92 -3.15 -2.28
CA PRO A 230 -29.22 -3.55 -1.08
C PRO A 230 -28.37 -4.79 -1.32
N SER A 231 -27.18 -4.81 -0.72
CA SER A 231 -26.28 -5.95 -0.69
C SER A 231 -25.70 -6.11 0.71
N PHE A 232 -25.55 -7.35 1.17
CA PHE A 232 -25.11 -7.60 2.54
C PHE A 232 -23.95 -8.59 2.58
N SER A 233 -23.04 -8.36 3.53
CA SER A 233 -22.01 -9.32 3.92
C SER A 233 -22.62 -10.65 4.38
N ARG A 234 -21.87 -11.74 4.29
CA ARG A 234 -22.30 -13.00 4.90
C ARG A 234 -22.34 -12.89 6.42
N PRO A 235 -23.27 -13.60 7.10
CA PRO A 235 -23.29 -13.64 8.55
C PRO A 235 -21.92 -14.10 9.10
N SER A 236 -21.43 -13.39 10.12
CA SER A 236 -20.15 -13.69 10.81
C SER A 236 -18.90 -13.65 9.96
N VAL A 237 -18.91 -12.99 8.78
CA VAL A 237 -17.75 -12.79 7.93
C VAL A 237 -17.41 -11.31 7.85
N SER A 238 -16.48 -10.88 8.69
CA SER A 238 -16.05 -9.47 8.77
C SER A 238 -15.33 -8.95 7.52
N ASN A 239 -14.77 -9.84 6.68
CA ASN A 239 -13.92 -9.43 5.55
C ASN A 239 -14.72 -9.15 4.25
N ASP A 240 -16.04 -9.15 4.30
CA ASP A 240 -16.87 -8.93 3.11
C ASP A 240 -17.10 -7.44 2.79
N ASN A 241 -16.74 -6.53 3.73
CA ASN A 241 -16.77 -5.07 3.51
C ASN A 241 -15.37 -4.41 3.63
N PRO A 242 -14.40 -4.81 2.78
CA PRO A 242 -13.01 -4.40 2.93
C PRO A 242 -12.78 -2.90 2.71
N TYR A 243 -13.65 -2.22 1.99
CA TYR A 243 -13.52 -0.79 1.69
C TYR A 243 -13.83 0.08 2.91
N SER A 244 -14.93 -0.20 3.60
CA SER A 244 -15.27 0.48 4.86
C SER A 244 -14.24 0.18 5.96
N GLU A 245 -13.80 -1.09 6.08
CA GLU A 245 -12.74 -1.46 7.03
C GLU A 245 -11.43 -0.71 6.76
N SER A 246 -11.02 -0.61 5.50
CA SER A 246 -9.82 0.12 5.09
C SER A 246 -9.93 1.62 5.39
N LEU A 247 -11.10 2.22 5.13
CA LEU A 247 -11.36 3.63 5.43
C LEU A 247 -11.29 3.89 6.94
N PHE A 248 -11.96 3.08 7.75
CA PHE A 248 -11.91 3.23 9.21
C PHE A 248 -10.53 2.98 9.79
N LYS A 249 -9.74 2.10 9.18
CA LYS A 249 -8.33 1.94 9.53
C LYS A 249 -7.55 3.22 9.22
N THR A 250 -7.75 3.82 8.05
CA THR A 250 -7.12 5.09 7.70
C THR A 250 -7.53 6.19 8.68
N LEU A 251 -8.82 6.28 9.03
CA LEU A 251 -9.34 7.25 9.98
C LEU A 251 -8.70 7.11 11.36
N LYS A 252 -8.68 5.90 11.93
CA LYS A 252 -8.21 5.64 13.30
C LYS A 252 -6.69 5.66 13.46
N TYR A 253 -5.94 5.44 12.37
CA TYR A 253 -4.47 5.39 12.39
C TYR A 253 -3.80 6.58 11.71
N THR A 254 -4.57 7.61 11.31
CA THR A 254 -3.97 8.87 10.86
C THR A 254 -3.23 9.55 12.03
N PRO A 255 -2.03 10.12 11.80
CA PRO A 255 -1.28 10.81 12.85
C PRO A 255 -2.05 11.94 13.54
N VAL A 256 -3.01 12.53 12.84
CA VAL A 256 -3.87 13.62 13.37
C VAL A 256 -5.10 13.11 14.12
N TYR A 257 -5.27 11.77 14.29
CA TYR A 257 -6.35 11.24 15.12
C TYR A 257 -6.17 11.69 16.58
N PRO A 258 -7.23 12.21 17.25
CA PRO A 258 -7.11 12.71 18.61
C PRO A 258 -6.59 11.62 19.56
N SER A 259 -5.59 11.97 20.35
CA SER A 259 -5.06 11.11 21.42
C SER A 259 -6.02 11.01 22.62
N LYS A 260 -6.89 12.02 22.78
CA LYS A 260 -7.95 12.07 23.82
C LYS A 260 -9.31 11.76 23.19
N PRO A 261 -10.23 11.14 23.95
CA PRO A 261 -11.62 11.00 23.53
C PRO A 261 -12.28 12.35 23.22
N PHE A 262 -13.39 12.32 22.47
CA PHE A 262 -14.15 13.51 22.11
C PHE A 262 -15.06 13.95 23.27
N ASP A 263 -14.95 15.20 23.69
CA ASP A 263 -15.74 15.72 24.81
C ASP A 263 -17.21 15.92 24.42
N THR A 264 -17.48 16.36 23.20
CA THR A 264 -18.83 16.56 22.67
C THR A 264 -18.99 15.96 21.29
N ILE A 265 -20.23 15.72 20.89
CA ILE A 265 -20.57 15.24 19.56
C ILE A 265 -20.20 16.28 18.48
N ASP A 266 -20.23 17.55 18.79
CA ASP A 266 -19.93 18.61 17.82
C ASP A 266 -18.42 18.70 17.57
N ILE A 267 -17.59 18.47 18.57
CA ILE A 267 -16.14 18.32 18.40
C ILE A 267 -15.84 17.11 17.51
N ALA A 268 -16.55 15.98 17.72
CA ALA A 268 -16.40 14.80 16.90
C ALA A 268 -16.82 15.08 15.43
N ARG A 269 -17.93 15.79 15.22
CA ARG A 269 -18.42 16.21 13.89
C ARG A 269 -17.42 17.10 13.17
N GLU A 270 -16.88 18.10 13.86
CA GLU A 270 -15.91 19.01 13.30
C GLU A 270 -14.62 18.28 12.90
N TRP A 271 -14.14 17.37 13.75
CA TRP A 271 -12.98 16.55 13.44
C TRP A 271 -13.23 15.65 12.22
N VAL A 272 -14.38 14.98 12.15
CA VAL A 272 -14.74 14.14 11.01
C VAL A 272 -14.88 14.96 9.73
N LEU A 273 -15.45 16.17 9.80
CA LEU A 273 -15.52 17.10 8.66
C LEU A 273 -14.13 17.39 8.08
N ARG A 274 -13.17 17.72 8.95
CA ARG A 274 -11.77 17.96 8.54
C ARG A 274 -11.13 16.69 7.97
N PHE A 275 -11.37 15.53 8.60
CA PHE A 275 -10.87 14.25 8.10
C PHE A 275 -11.42 13.93 6.71
N VAL A 276 -12.74 14.02 6.50
CA VAL A 276 -13.38 13.71 5.21
C VAL A 276 -12.91 14.68 4.12
N HIS A 277 -12.78 15.97 4.44
CA HIS A 277 -12.20 16.93 3.50
C HIS A 277 -10.77 16.54 3.10
N TRP A 278 -9.90 16.29 4.08
CA TRP A 278 -8.54 15.84 3.82
C TRP A 278 -8.53 14.52 3.02
N TYR A 279 -9.33 13.55 3.40
CA TYR A 279 -9.39 12.24 2.73
C TYR A 279 -9.82 12.35 1.27
N ASN A 280 -10.85 13.14 0.99
CA ASN A 280 -11.36 13.27 -0.37
C ASN A 280 -10.44 14.11 -1.27
N PHE A 281 -9.82 15.16 -0.76
CA PHE A 281 -9.14 16.16 -1.60
C PHE A 281 -7.61 16.14 -1.51
N HIS A 282 -7.03 15.55 -0.46
CA HIS A 282 -5.58 15.58 -0.23
C HIS A 282 -4.96 14.20 -0.06
N HIS A 283 -5.70 13.19 0.42
CA HIS A 283 -5.14 11.87 0.62
C HIS A 283 -4.85 11.16 -0.71
N HIS A 284 -3.58 10.83 -0.94
CA HIS A 284 -3.13 10.05 -2.11
C HIS A 284 -3.37 8.56 -1.86
N HIS A 285 -4.50 8.03 -2.32
CA HIS A 285 -4.96 6.69 -2.00
C HIS A 285 -4.25 5.62 -2.84
N SER A 286 -3.53 4.68 -2.20
CA SER A 286 -2.72 3.63 -2.87
C SER A 286 -3.54 2.74 -3.80
N GLY A 287 -4.77 2.37 -3.42
CA GLY A 287 -5.67 1.52 -4.21
C GLY A 287 -6.17 2.13 -5.51
N ILE A 288 -5.93 3.43 -5.75
CA ILE A 288 -6.29 4.15 -6.99
C ILE A 288 -5.07 4.89 -7.58
N LYS A 289 -3.89 4.26 -7.54
CA LYS A 289 -2.65 4.81 -8.12
C LYS A 289 -2.22 6.15 -7.51
N PHE A 290 -2.49 6.36 -6.22
CA PHE A 290 -2.13 7.58 -5.49
C PHE A 290 -2.69 8.89 -6.08
N VAL A 291 -3.85 8.83 -6.72
CA VAL A 291 -4.67 10.02 -6.96
C VAL A 291 -5.57 10.28 -5.75
N THR A 292 -6.11 11.48 -5.62
CA THR A 292 -7.08 11.75 -4.56
C THR A 292 -8.45 11.16 -4.93
N PRO A 293 -9.25 10.71 -3.94
CA PRO A 293 -10.59 10.19 -4.17
C PRO A 293 -11.46 11.14 -5.02
N HIS A 294 -11.43 12.43 -4.70
CA HIS A 294 -12.17 13.43 -5.47
C HIS A 294 -11.72 13.53 -6.93
N ALA A 295 -10.40 13.59 -7.18
CA ALA A 295 -9.89 13.70 -8.56
C ALA A 295 -10.31 12.50 -9.40
N ARG A 296 -10.30 11.30 -8.83
CA ARG A 296 -10.80 10.11 -9.52
C ARG A 296 -12.30 10.13 -9.72
N HIS A 297 -13.06 10.60 -8.73
CA HIS A 297 -14.52 10.67 -8.81
C HIS A 297 -15.03 11.55 -9.96
N ILE A 298 -14.31 12.65 -10.23
CA ILE A 298 -14.64 13.56 -11.34
C ILE A 298 -13.88 13.27 -12.64
N GLY A 299 -13.16 12.12 -12.72
CA GLY A 299 -12.48 11.65 -13.93
C GLY A 299 -11.14 12.35 -14.26
N ARG A 300 -10.61 13.21 -13.37
CA ARG A 300 -9.32 13.90 -13.56
C ARG A 300 -8.10 13.00 -13.36
N ASP A 301 -8.27 11.81 -12.80
CA ASP A 301 -7.22 10.82 -12.60
C ASP A 301 -6.51 10.44 -13.91
N LYS A 302 -7.22 10.39 -15.04
CA LYS A 302 -6.65 10.09 -16.37
C LYS A 302 -5.53 11.06 -16.74
N GLU A 303 -5.76 12.34 -16.55
CA GLU A 303 -4.78 13.39 -16.85
C GLU A 303 -3.60 13.33 -15.86
N ILE A 304 -3.89 13.20 -14.57
CA ILE A 304 -2.86 13.10 -13.52
C ILE A 304 -1.92 11.92 -13.79
N LEU A 305 -2.47 10.73 -14.06
CA LEU A 305 -1.68 9.52 -14.31
C LEU A 305 -0.82 9.66 -15.59
N LYS A 306 -1.37 10.24 -16.65
CA LYS A 306 -0.62 10.52 -17.88
C LYS A 306 0.54 11.50 -17.64
N ASN A 307 0.33 12.53 -16.83
CA ASN A 307 1.39 13.46 -16.46
C ASN A 307 2.50 12.78 -15.64
N ARG A 308 2.12 11.97 -14.64
CA ARG A 308 3.10 11.19 -13.84
C ARG A 308 3.92 10.27 -14.73
N GLU A 309 3.28 9.55 -15.66
CA GLU A 309 3.99 8.69 -16.60
C GLU A 309 5.04 9.47 -17.40
N LYS A 310 4.68 10.67 -17.90
CA LYS A 310 5.60 11.56 -18.61
C LYS A 310 6.81 11.96 -17.75
N VAL A 311 6.56 12.38 -16.51
CA VAL A 311 7.63 12.78 -15.56
C VAL A 311 8.57 11.61 -15.28
N TYR A 312 8.04 10.41 -15.05
CA TYR A 312 8.86 9.22 -14.80
C TYR A 312 9.66 8.79 -16.03
N ARG A 313 9.08 8.87 -17.23
CA ARG A 313 9.81 8.60 -18.50
C ARG A 313 10.95 9.59 -18.71
N GLU A 314 10.71 10.86 -18.45
CA GLU A 314 11.73 11.90 -18.56
C GLU A 314 12.86 11.71 -17.53
N ALA A 315 12.52 11.40 -16.26
CA ALA A 315 13.49 11.09 -15.23
C ALA A 315 14.37 9.87 -15.61
N LYS A 316 13.75 8.81 -16.16
CA LYS A 316 14.49 7.65 -16.67
C LYS A 316 15.41 8.02 -17.84
N ARG A 317 14.97 8.89 -18.76
CA ARG A 317 15.78 9.37 -19.89
C ARG A 317 16.99 10.16 -19.42
N ARG A 318 16.85 10.98 -18.37
CA ARG A 318 17.97 11.78 -17.81
C ARG A 318 19.01 10.91 -17.11
N ASN A 319 18.58 9.89 -16.37
CA ASN A 319 19.46 9.03 -15.59
C ASN A 319 19.13 7.52 -15.80
N PRO A 320 19.42 6.93 -16.97
CA PRO A 320 19.04 5.55 -17.28
C PRO A 320 19.64 4.52 -16.32
N ALA A 321 20.86 4.76 -15.83
CA ALA A 321 21.58 3.85 -14.94
C ALA A 321 20.90 3.66 -13.56
N ARG A 322 19.99 4.55 -13.16
CA ARG A 322 19.21 4.42 -11.91
C ARG A 322 18.00 3.48 -12.02
N TRP A 323 17.72 2.96 -13.22
CA TRP A 323 16.53 2.17 -13.50
C TRP A 323 16.91 0.74 -13.89
N SER A 324 16.62 -0.21 -13.01
CA SER A 324 16.86 -1.65 -13.29
C SER A 324 15.80 -2.29 -14.19
N GLY A 325 14.70 -1.59 -14.48
CA GLY A 325 13.59 -2.09 -15.28
C GLY A 325 12.70 -0.97 -15.80
N ASN A 326 11.44 -1.28 -16.05
CA ASN A 326 10.46 -0.30 -16.52
C ASN A 326 10.12 0.72 -15.42
N ILE A 327 9.52 1.86 -15.83
CA ILE A 327 8.91 2.81 -14.90
C ILE A 327 7.74 2.15 -14.17
N ARG A 328 7.28 2.78 -13.09
CA ARG A 328 6.05 2.36 -12.40
C ARG A 328 4.87 2.37 -13.37
N ASN A 329 4.02 1.35 -13.26
CA ASN A 329 2.78 1.29 -14.04
C ASN A 329 1.75 2.33 -13.53
N TRP A 330 1.50 3.34 -14.36
CA TRP A 330 0.52 4.41 -14.14
C TRP A 330 -0.78 4.20 -14.94
N ASP A 331 -1.01 3.00 -15.52
CA ASP A 331 -2.25 2.70 -16.24
C ASP A 331 -3.46 2.87 -15.34
N LEU A 332 -4.55 3.42 -15.92
CA LEU A 332 -5.82 3.61 -15.24
C LEU A 332 -6.39 2.27 -14.77
N ILE A 333 -6.85 2.21 -13.53
CA ILE A 333 -7.64 1.09 -13.02
C ILE A 333 -9.04 1.24 -13.58
N LYS A 334 -9.43 0.40 -14.55
CA LYS A 334 -10.71 0.52 -15.24
C LYS A 334 -11.89 0.04 -14.39
N THR A 335 -11.70 -1.03 -13.63
CA THR A 335 -12.76 -1.63 -12.82
C THR A 335 -12.28 -1.86 -11.40
N VAL A 336 -13.19 -1.83 -10.46
CA VAL A 336 -12.98 -2.12 -9.05
C VAL A 336 -14.02 -3.12 -8.59
N ASP A 337 -13.57 -4.22 -8.00
CA ASP A 337 -14.44 -5.30 -7.58
C ASP A 337 -14.67 -5.30 -6.07
N LEU A 338 -15.91 -5.47 -5.68
CA LEU A 338 -16.30 -5.82 -4.32
C LEU A 338 -16.47 -7.33 -4.25
N ASN A 339 -15.64 -8.00 -3.45
CA ASN A 339 -15.70 -9.44 -3.23
C ASN A 339 -15.64 -10.29 -4.53
N PRO A 340 -14.62 -10.11 -5.40
CA PRO A 340 -14.53 -10.86 -6.65
C PRO A 340 -14.52 -12.36 -6.39
N ALA A 341 -15.19 -13.13 -7.27
CA ALA A 341 -15.07 -14.59 -7.26
C ALA A 341 -13.60 -14.98 -7.47
N LYS A 342 -13.10 -15.97 -6.75
CA LYS A 342 -11.80 -16.57 -7.08
C LYS A 342 -11.95 -17.27 -8.42
N GLU A 343 -11.21 -16.84 -9.43
CA GLU A 343 -10.94 -17.69 -10.58
C GLU A 343 -10.30 -18.98 -10.06
N LYS A 344 -10.95 -20.12 -10.32
CA LYS A 344 -10.31 -21.42 -10.14
C LYS A 344 -9.17 -21.48 -11.15
N THR A 345 -7.96 -21.20 -10.73
CA THR A 345 -6.77 -21.62 -11.47
C THR A 345 -6.85 -23.15 -11.55
N VAL A 346 -7.23 -23.64 -12.70
CA VAL A 346 -7.11 -25.06 -13.06
C VAL A 346 -5.61 -25.33 -13.16
N ASN A 347 -4.98 -25.66 -12.03
CA ASN A 347 -3.70 -26.32 -12.05
C ASN A 347 -3.98 -27.75 -12.54
N GLU A 348 -3.87 -27.97 -13.83
CA GLU A 348 -3.59 -29.30 -14.37
C GLU A 348 -2.26 -29.78 -13.76
N LYS A 349 -2.37 -30.53 -12.69
CA LYS A 349 -1.32 -31.44 -12.28
C LYS A 349 -1.21 -32.47 -13.41
N LYS A 350 -0.27 -32.27 -14.34
CA LYS A 350 0.24 -33.35 -15.14
C LYS A 350 0.86 -34.34 -14.17
N ALA A 351 0.15 -35.47 -13.97
CA ALA A 351 0.72 -36.68 -13.44
C ALA A 351 1.67 -37.20 -14.51
N ALA A 352 2.92 -37.39 -14.17
CA ALA A 352 3.84 -38.35 -14.77
C ALA A 352 4.70 -38.92 -13.64
#